data_9853cbb2f21f3a80fe24e08747916e51
#
_entry.id   9853cbb2f21f3a80fe24e08747916e51
#
_cell.length_a   1.000
_cell.length_b   1.000
_cell.length_c   1.000
_cell.angle_alpha   90.00
_cell.angle_beta   90.00
_cell.angle_gamma   90.00
#
_symmetry.space_group_name_H-M   'P 1'
#
loop_
_entity.id
_entity.type
_entity.pdbx_description
1 polymer ?
#
loop_
_entity_poly.entity_id
_entity_poly.type
_entity_poly.pdbx_seq_one_letter_code
_entity_poly.pdbx_strand_id
1 'polypeptide(L)'
;MPDVKSQARVYTKILRQAGDKKVIFRTFDIGADKQLPYFPIEGEENPALGWRATRIGLDRPAILRRQFRALIHAATDKHLNIMLPFITQVNEVDETRKIFMLELERARGEGLLPPRRIRFGTMIEVPSLLWQLPALMKRVDFVSIGSNDLLQFIFACDRGSQRVADRYDTLSPEVLRILRSIVVECENSGVEAGFCGEMAGKPLEAMALIGIGLRSISMPPAAIGPVKTMIRSLNVSELTKYVTIVSQSSESSIRRMLEEYARDHNVVL
;
A
#
# COMPACT_ATOMS: atom_id res chain seq x y z
N MET A 1 -12.18 -2.20 -21.50
CA MET A 1 -11.81 -2.79 -20.19
C MET A 1 -11.92 -4.31 -20.28
N PRO A 2 -10.96 -5.10 -19.78
CA PRO A 2 -11.02 -6.57 -19.85
C PRO A 2 -12.31 -7.11 -19.22
N ASP A 3 -12.89 -8.15 -19.80
CA ASP A 3 -14.07 -8.80 -19.27
C ASP A 3 -13.80 -9.61 -17.99
N VAL A 4 -14.85 -10.09 -17.33
CA VAL A 4 -14.74 -10.87 -16.07
C VAL A 4 -13.91 -12.14 -16.27
N LYS A 5 -14.12 -12.86 -17.39
CA LYS A 5 -13.44 -14.12 -17.66
C LYS A 5 -11.94 -13.93 -17.86
N SER A 6 -11.56 -12.90 -18.62
CA SER A 6 -10.16 -12.56 -18.88
C SER A 6 -9.43 -12.16 -17.59
N GLN A 7 -10.04 -11.32 -16.76
CA GLN A 7 -9.49 -10.94 -15.47
C GLN A 7 -9.38 -12.16 -14.53
N ALA A 8 -10.45 -12.96 -14.41
CA ALA A 8 -10.47 -14.13 -13.54
C ALA A 8 -9.37 -15.14 -13.92
N ARG A 9 -9.11 -15.33 -15.23
CA ARG A 9 -8.03 -16.22 -15.71
C ARG A 9 -6.67 -15.76 -15.19
N VAL A 10 -6.37 -14.46 -15.24
CA VAL A 10 -5.12 -13.89 -14.75
C VAL A 10 -5.00 -14.09 -13.23
N TYR A 11 -6.04 -13.72 -12.47
CA TYR A 11 -6.04 -13.87 -11.02
C TYR A 11 -5.92 -15.31 -10.57
N THR A 12 -6.61 -16.24 -11.24
CA THR A 12 -6.48 -17.69 -10.99
C THR A 12 -5.06 -18.20 -11.22
N LYS A 13 -4.40 -17.73 -12.30
CA LYS A 13 -3.00 -18.08 -12.59
C LYS A 13 -2.08 -17.62 -11.45
N ILE A 14 -2.25 -16.37 -10.98
CA ILE A 14 -1.47 -15.81 -9.88
C ILE A 14 -1.68 -16.63 -8.60
N LEU A 15 -2.94 -16.87 -8.20
CA LEU A 15 -3.25 -17.64 -7.00
C LEU A 15 -2.72 -19.08 -7.06
N ARG A 16 -2.76 -19.70 -8.24
CA ARG A 16 -2.21 -21.06 -8.43
C ARG A 16 -0.68 -21.07 -8.30
N GLN A 17 0.01 -20.09 -8.88
CA GLN A 17 1.47 -19.98 -8.80
C GLN A 17 1.97 -19.61 -7.41
N ALA A 18 1.20 -18.83 -6.67
CA ALA A 18 1.54 -18.43 -5.30
C ALA A 18 1.42 -19.61 -4.30
N GLY A 19 0.61 -20.62 -4.61
CA GLY A 19 0.33 -21.73 -3.67
C GLY A 19 -0.26 -21.19 -2.37
N ASP A 20 0.38 -21.48 -1.24
CA ASP A 20 -0.05 -21.04 0.09
C ASP A 20 0.46 -19.64 0.47
N LYS A 21 1.23 -19.00 -0.41
CA LYS A 21 1.75 -17.66 -0.15
C LYS A 21 0.62 -16.64 -0.22
N LYS A 22 0.68 -15.66 0.68
CA LYS A 22 -0.27 -14.56 0.72
C LYS A 22 -0.20 -13.74 -0.57
N VAL A 23 -1.34 -13.57 -1.22
CA VAL A 23 -1.51 -12.68 -2.38
C VAL A 23 -2.47 -11.56 -1.97
N ILE A 24 -2.13 -10.34 -2.32
CA ILE A 24 -3.00 -9.16 -2.16
C ILE A 24 -3.31 -8.63 -3.55
N PHE A 25 -4.59 -8.50 -3.86
CA PHE A 25 -5.06 -7.86 -5.08
C PHE A 25 -5.50 -6.43 -4.79
N ARG A 26 -4.81 -5.48 -5.40
CA ARG A 26 -5.26 -4.10 -5.39
C ARG A 26 -6.39 -3.92 -6.39
N THR A 27 -7.46 -3.22 -6.02
CA THR A 27 -8.45 -2.78 -6.99
C THR A 27 -7.79 -1.79 -7.96
N PHE A 28 -8.42 -1.57 -9.12
CA PHE A 28 -7.82 -0.72 -10.15
C PHE A 28 -7.44 0.66 -9.59
N ASP A 29 -6.30 1.16 -10.06
CA ASP A 29 -5.78 2.48 -9.75
C ASP A 29 -5.43 3.17 -11.08
N ILE A 30 -6.46 3.68 -11.73
CA ILE A 30 -6.41 4.47 -12.95
C ILE A 30 -6.87 5.90 -12.67
N GLY A 31 -6.34 6.84 -13.43
CA GLY A 31 -6.63 8.25 -13.34
C GLY A 31 -6.18 8.93 -14.63
N ALA A 32 -6.31 10.24 -14.73
CA ALA A 32 -5.88 10.98 -15.90
C ALA A 32 -4.35 10.96 -16.10
N ASP A 33 -3.60 10.68 -15.04
CA ASP A 33 -2.15 10.44 -15.05
C ASP A 33 -1.74 9.06 -15.59
N LYS A 34 -2.69 8.10 -15.62
CA LYS A 34 -2.49 6.71 -16.06
C LYS A 34 -3.57 6.32 -17.06
N GLN A 35 -3.59 7.02 -18.19
CA GLN A 35 -4.63 6.84 -19.20
C GLN A 35 -4.61 5.43 -19.80
N LEU A 36 -5.79 4.85 -19.92
CA LEU A 36 -6.00 3.62 -20.66
C LEU A 36 -6.66 3.94 -22.00
N PRO A 37 -6.22 3.32 -23.12
CA PRO A 37 -6.77 3.61 -24.44
C PRO A 37 -8.29 3.45 -24.55
N TYR A 38 -8.86 2.59 -23.70
CA TYR A 38 -10.29 2.30 -23.65
C TYR A 38 -11.03 3.00 -22.49
N PHE A 39 -10.35 3.88 -21.76
CA PHE A 39 -10.91 4.65 -20.66
C PHE A 39 -10.24 6.02 -20.57
N PRO A 40 -10.44 6.89 -21.56
CA PRO A 40 -9.86 8.24 -21.52
C PRO A 40 -10.53 9.05 -20.40
N ILE A 41 -9.72 9.77 -19.65
CA ILE A 41 -10.14 10.76 -18.66
C ILE A 41 -9.55 12.07 -19.13
N GLU A 42 -10.41 13.02 -19.48
CA GLU A 42 -10.00 14.32 -20.01
C GLU A 42 -10.33 15.44 -19.03
N GLY A 43 -9.65 16.56 -19.17
CA GLY A 43 -10.02 17.82 -18.52
C GLY A 43 -9.57 18.00 -17.07
N GLU A 44 -8.64 17.19 -16.55
CA GLU A 44 -8.11 17.38 -15.20
C GLU A 44 -6.78 18.13 -15.21
N GLU A 45 -6.76 19.31 -14.60
CA GLU A 45 -5.52 20.10 -14.43
C GLU A 45 -4.55 19.45 -13.43
N ASN A 46 -5.06 18.76 -12.43
CA ASN A 46 -4.29 18.08 -11.39
C ASN A 46 -4.66 16.58 -11.28
N PRO A 47 -4.25 15.74 -12.23
CA PRO A 47 -4.67 14.33 -12.30
C PRO A 47 -4.38 13.52 -11.03
N ALA A 48 -3.27 13.83 -10.33
CA ALA A 48 -2.91 13.15 -9.10
C ALA A 48 -3.92 13.39 -7.96
N LEU A 49 -4.62 14.52 -7.96
CA LEU A 49 -5.64 14.92 -6.98
C LEU A 49 -7.07 14.65 -7.46
N GLY A 50 -7.23 14.24 -8.71
CA GLY A 50 -8.49 14.21 -9.43
C GLY A 50 -9.32 12.94 -9.26
N TRP A 51 -10.06 12.62 -10.31
CA TRP A 51 -10.95 11.47 -10.39
C TRP A 51 -10.16 10.22 -10.75
N ARG A 52 -9.80 9.45 -9.73
CA ARG A 52 -8.95 8.25 -9.86
C ARG A 52 -9.33 7.15 -8.87
N ALA A 53 -8.85 5.94 -9.15
CA ALA A 53 -8.87 4.79 -8.26
C ALA A 53 -10.28 4.51 -7.67
N THR A 54 -10.39 4.46 -6.35
CA THR A 54 -11.66 4.16 -5.65
C THR A 54 -12.75 5.18 -5.94
N ARG A 55 -12.42 6.46 -6.17
CA ARG A 55 -13.40 7.49 -6.56
C ARG A 55 -14.14 7.09 -7.84
N ILE A 56 -13.38 6.66 -8.87
CA ILE A 56 -13.99 6.13 -10.11
C ILE A 56 -14.88 4.92 -9.82
N GLY A 57 -14.40 4.04 -8.94
CA GLY A 57 -15.14 2.82 -8.59
C GLY A 57 -16.45 3.06 -7.88
N LEU A 58 -16.53 4.09 -7.06
CA LEU A 58 -17.76 4.49 -6.36
C LEU A 58 -18.72 5.23 -7.29
N ASP A 59 -18.22 6.14 -8.13
CA ASP A 59 -19.05 6.89 -9.09
C ASP A 59 -19.54 6.01 -10.26
N ARG A 60 -18.74 5.01 -10.65
CA ARG A 60 -19.04 4.04 -11.71
C ARG A 60 -18.94 2.61 -11.21
N PRO A 61 -19.87 2.15 -10.36
CA PRO A 61 -19.79 0.86 -9.67
C PRO A 61 -19.67 -0.35 -10.61
N ALA A 62 -20.15 -0.24 -11.85
CA ALA A 62 -20.03 -1.30 -12.84
C ALA A 62 -18.59 -1.75 -13.11
N ILE A 63 -17.62 -0.82 -13.01
CA ILE A 63 -16.19 -1.10 -13.19
C ILE A 63 -15.69 -1.96 -12.03
N LEU A 64 -15.93 -1.51 -10.80
CA LEU A 64 -15.51 -2.18 -9.58
C LEU A 64 -16.20 -3.54 -9.41
N ARG A 65 -17.51 -3.60 -9.68
CA ARG A 65 -18.29 -4.85 -9.69
C ARG A 65 -17.71 -5.89 -10.63
N ARG A 66 -17.28 -5.48 -11.83
CA ARG A 66 -16.62 -6.39 -12.80
C ARG A 66 -15.33 -6.97 -12.23
N GLN A 67 -14.50 -6.16 -11.60
CA GLN A 67 -13.26 -6.62 -10.97
C GLN A 67 -13.53 -7.54 -9.78
N PHE A 68 -14.46 -7.18 -8.90
CA PHE A 68 -14.85 -8.00 -7.75
C PHE A 68 -15.39 -9.37 -8.18
N ARG A 69 -16.26 -9.40 -9.20
CA ARG A 69 -16.75 -10.66 -9.75
C ARG A 69 -15.60 -11.55 -10.24
N ALA A 70 -14.64 -10.98 -10.96
CA ALA A 70 -13.47 -11.71 -11.42
C ALA A 70 -12.61 -12.23 -10.27
N LEU A 71 -12.41 -11.46 -9.21
CA LEU A 71 -11.67 -11.84 -8.01
C LEU A 71 -12.38 -12.97 -7.24
N ILE A 72 -13.70 -12.88 -7.07
CA ILE A 72 -14.51 -13.92 -6.40
C ILE A 72 -14.41 -15.23 -7.18
N HIS A 73 -14.57 -15.21 -8.49
CA HIS A 73 -14.41 -16.41 -9.33
C HIS A 73 -13.01 -17.02 -9.25
N ALA A 74 -11.98 -16.19 -9.26
CA ALA A 74 -10.59 -16.65 -9.18
C ALA A 74 -10.22 -17.26 -7.83
N ALA A 75 -10.82 -16.73 -6.75
CA ALA A 75 -10.52 -17.11 -5.38
C ALA A 75 -11.49 -18.15 -4.79
N THR A 76 -12.28 -18.84 -5.64
CA THR A 76 -13.14 -19.95 -5.21
C THR A 76 -12.33 -20.94 -4.36
N ASP A 77 -12.84 -21.21 -3.14
CA ASP A 77 -12.20 -22.09 -2.15
C ASP A 77 -10.75 -21.68 -1.77
N LYS A 78 -10.40 -20.39 -1.90
CA LYS A 78 -9.08 -19.84 -1.56
C LYS A 78 -9.21 -18.61 -0.65
N HIS A 79 -8.07 -18.10 -0.19
CA HIS A 79 -8.02 -16.81 0.52
C HIS A 79 -8.04 -15.66 -0.49
N LEU A 80 -8.86 -14.66 -0.22
CA LEU A 80 -8.96 -13.45 -1.03
C LEU A 80 -8.62 -12.22 -0.16
N ASN A 81 -7.49 -11.57 -0.44
CA ASN A 81 -7.14 -10.32 0.19
C ASN A 81 -7.27 -9.19 -0.85
N ILE A 82 -8.10 -8.21 -0.54
CA ILE A 82 -8.41 -7.06 -1.41
C ILE A 82 -7.86 -5.80 -0.77
N MET A 83 -7.13 -5.01 -1.53
CA MET A 83 -6.57 -3.73 -1.10
C MET A 83 -7.20 -2.60 -1.91
N LEU A 84 -7.76 -1.62 -1.21
CA LEU A 84 -8.39 -0.44 -1.80
C LEU A 84 -7.37 0.70 -1.89
N PRO A 85 -7.06 1.21 -3.09
CA PRO A 85 -6.20 2.37 -3.27
C PRO A 85 -6.96 3.67 -3.07
N PHE A 86 -6.23 4.72 -2.76
CA PHE A 86 -6.67 6.11 -2.80
C PHE A 86 -7.92 6.41 -1.97
N ILE A 87 -8.01 5.83 -0.79
CA ILE A 87 -9.07 6.12 0.18
C ILE A 87 -8.78 7.45 0.86
N THR A 88 -9.78 8.32 0.91
CA THR A 88 -9.71 9.66 1.52
C THR A 88 -10.56 9.79 2.77
N GLN A 89 -11.63 9.00 2.85
CA GLN A 89 -12.55 8.95 3.98
C GLN A 89 -12.91 7.48 4.30
N VAL A 90 -13.10 7.19 5.56
CA VAL A 90 -13.37 5.80 5.99
C VAL A 90 -14.69 5.22 5.47
N ASN A 91 -15.68 6.08 5.17
CA ASN A 91 -16.95 5.64 4.56
C ASN A 91 -16.74 5.04 3.15
N GLU A 92 -15.73 5.47 2.40
CA GLU A 92 -15.43 4.90 1.08
C GLU A 92 -15.07 3.40 1.18
N VAL A 93 -14.45 2.98 2.29
CA VAL A 93 -14.21 1.56 2.58
C VAL A 93 -15.54 0.82 2.77
N ASP A 94 -16.47 1.40 3.54
CA ASP A 94 -17.78 0.81 3.81
C ASP A 94 -18.62 0.69 2.53
N GLU A 95 -18.63 1.73 1.69
CA GLU A 95 -19.33 1.75 0.41
C GLU A 95 -18.75 0.73 -0.59
N THR A 96 -17.43 0.68 -0.67
CA THR A 96 -16.76 -0.32 -1.53
C THR A 96 -17.03 -1.75 -1.06
N ARG A 97 -17.06 -1.99 0.24
CA ARG A 97 -17.42 -3.30 0.82
C ARG A 97 -18.87 -3.68 0.50
N LYS A 98 -19.80 -2.75 0.53
CA LYS A 98 -21.20 -3.01 0.10
C LYS A 98 -21.26 -3.49 -1.34
N ILE A 99 -20.53 -2.83 -2.25
CA ILE A 99 -20.46 -3.25 -3.67
C ILE A 99 -19.89 -4.68 -3.79
N PHE A 100 -18.84 -4.99 -3.03
CA PHE A 100 -18.27 -6.34 -3.02
C PHE A 100 -19.29 -7.39 -2.52
N MET A 101 -19.99 -7.10 -1.44
CA MET A 101 -20.98 -8.03 -0.86
C MET A 101 -22.10 -8.33 -1.83
N LEU A 102 -22.57 -7.36 -2.63
CA LEU A 102 -23.56 -7.59 -3.69
C LEU A 102 -23.06 -8.62 -4.73
N GLU A 103 -21.80 -8.54 -5.12
CA GLU A 103 -21.24 -9.51 -6.09
C GLU A 103 -20.98 -10.88 -5.44
N LEU A 104 -20.65 -10.92 -4.15
CA LEU A 104 -20.49 -12.17 -3.41
C LEU A 104 -21.83 -12.91 -3.27
N GLU A 105 -22.91 -12.21 -2.90
CA GLU A 105 -24.26 -12.78 -2.83
C GLU A 105 -24.74 -13.28 -4.19
N ARG A 106 -24.47 -12.51 -5.24
CA ARG A 106 -24.77 -12.94 -6.61
C ARG A 106 -24.04 -14.25 -6.95
N ALA A 107 -22.73 -14.33 -6.67
CA ALA A 107 -21.94 -15.52 -6.95
C ALA A 107 -22.48 -16.75 -6.19
N ARG A 108 -22.92 -16.57 -4.94
CA ARG A 108 -23.59 -17.61 -4.15
C ARG A 108 -24.89 -18.07 -4.78
N GLY A 109 -25.72 -17.13 -5.26
CA GLY A 109 -26.96 -17.42 -5.97
C GLY A 109 -26.75 -18.18 -7.28
N GLU A 110 -25.60 -18.00 -7.93
CA GLU A 110 -25.18 -18.74 -9.11
C GLU A 110 -24.51 -20.11 -8.77
N GLY A 111 -24.48 -20.50 -7.49
CA GLY A 111 -23.92 -21.78 -7.02
C GLY A 111 -22.40 -21.81 -6.92
N LEU A 112 -21.74 -20.65 -6.99
CA LEU A 112 -20.28 -20.59 -6.85
C LEU A 112 -19.89 -20.72 -5.37
N LEU A 113 -18.90 -21.58 -5.07
CA LEU A 113 -18.31 -21.65 -3.74
C LEU A 113 -17.57 -20.34 -3.44
N PRO A 114 -17.85 -19.70 -2.29
CA PRO A 114 -17.20 -18.45 -1.94
C PRO A 114 -15.73 -18.67 -1.59
N PRO A 115 -14.91 -17.60 -1.54
CA PRO A 115 -13.59 -17.66 -0.92
C PRO A 115 -13.67 -18.14 0.52
N ARG A 116 -12.70 -18.96 0.97
CA ARG A 116 -12.64 -19.47 2.35
C ARG A 116 -12.48 -18.36 3.40
N ARG A 117 -11.71 -17.34 3.04
CA ARG A 117 -11.47 -16.17 3.87
C ARG A 117 -11.36 -14.95 2.97
N ILE A 118 -12.05 -13.90 3.34
CA ILE A 118 -12.00 -12.60 2.68
C ILE A 118 -11.42 -11.60 3.66
N ARG A 119 -10.39 -10.85 3.23
CA ARG A 119 -9.79 -9.76 4.00
C ARG A 119 -9.80 -8.50 3.16
N PHE A 120 -10.19 -7.41 3.79
CA PHE A 120 -10.13 -6.08 3.20
C PHE A 120 -9.02 -5.27 3.85
N GLY A 121 -8.21 -4.63 3.01
CA GLY A 121 -7.24 -3.65 3.42
C GLY A 121 -7.32 -2.39 2.57
N THR A 122 -6.61 -1.37 2.98
CA THR A 122 -6.48 -0.13 2.20
C THR A 122 -5.03 0.32 2.11
N MET A 123 -4.75 1.10 1.08
CA MET A 123 -3.52 1.89 1.05
C MET A 123 -3.70 3.15 1.90
N ILE A 124 -2.72 3.43 2.75
CA ILE A 124 -2.60 4.72 3.41
C ILE A 124 -1.65 5.55 2.56
N GLU A 125 -2.22 6.33 1.67
CA GLU A 125 -1.48 7.12 0.68
C GLU A 125 -2.08 8.53 0.48
N VAL A 126 -3.21 8.81 1.13
CA VAL A 126 -3.80 10.16 1.17
C VAL A 126 -3.73 10.69 2.60
N PRO A 127 -3.16 11.89 2.83
CA PRO A 127 -2.91 12.43 4.18
C PRO A 127 -4.14 12.52 5.07
N SER A 128 -5.34 12.74 4.50
CA SER A 128 -6.60 12.82 5.26
C SER A 128 -6.89 11.58 6.13
N LEU A 129 -6.39 10.39 5.72
CA LEU A 129 -6.54 9.17 6.51
C LEU A 129 -5.72 9.18 7.81
N LEU A 130 -4.64 9.97 7.90
CA LEU A 130 -3.83 10.04 9.12
C LEU A 130 -4.64 10.51 10.33
N TRP A 131 -5.64 11.37 10.12
CA TRP A 131 -6.57 11.83 11.17
C TRP A 131 -7.75 10.89 11.40
N GLN A 132 -7.87 9.82 10.62
CA GLN A 132 -8.97 8.86 10.69
C GLN A 132 -8.50 7.45 11.07
N LEU A 133 -7.22 7.28 11.43
CA LEU A 133 -6.62 5.96 11.69
C LEU A 133 -7.44 5.09 12.67
N PRO A 134 -7.87 5.58 13.86
CA PRO A 134 -8.64 4.75 14.78
C PRO A 134 -9.99 4.27 14.22
N ALA A 135 -10.62 5.08 13.38
CA ALA A 135 -11.86 4.72 12.71
C ALA A 135 -11.62 3.76 11.53
N LEU A 136 -10.50 3.92 10.82
CA LEU A 136 -10.08 3.06 9.73
C LEU A 136 -9.74 1.65 10.23
N MET A 137 -8.96 1.54 11.33
CA MET A 137 -8.53 0.24 11.87
C MET A 137 -9.69 -0.67 12.26
N LYS A 138 -10.84 -0.11 12.61
CA LYS A 138 -12.08 -0.88 12.88
C LYS A 138 -12.72 -1.49 11.61
N ARG A 139 -12.26 -1.09 10.43
CA ARG A 139 -12.87 -1.43 9.14
C ARG A 139 -12.00 -2.30 8.25
N VAL A 140 -10.72 -2.42 8.57
CA VAL A 140 -9.76 -3.12 7.71
C VAL A 140 -9.03 -4.22 8.46
N ASP A 141 -8.66 -5.27 7.74
CA ASP A 141 -7.86 -6.38 8.27
C ASP A 141 -6.36 -6.13 8.14
N PHE A 142 -5.98 -5.25 7.23
CA PHE A 142 -4.59 -4.85 6.99
C PHE A 142 -4.53 -3.49 6.29
N VAL A 143 -3.38 -2.85 6.39
CA VAL A 143 -3.07 -1.64 5.60
C VAL A 143 -1.75 -1.80 4.87
N SER A 144 -1.57 -1.02 3.82
CA SER A 144 -0.28 -0.88 3.12
C SER A 144 0.03 0.59 2.95
N ILE A 145 1.18 1.03 3.45
CA ILE A 145 1.58 2.43 3.35
C ILE A 145 2.11 2.69 1.94
N GLY A 146 1.43 3.54 1.19
CA GLY A 146 1.83 4.00 -0.14
C GLY A 146 2.62 5.30 -0.06
N SER A 147 3.90 5.23 0.34
CA SER A 147 4.69 6.42 0.65
C SER A 147 4.87 7.37 -0.54
N ASN A 148 4.85 6.88 -1.77
CA ASN A 148 5.06 7.73 -2.93
C ASN A 148 4.00 8.82 -3.02
N ASP A 149 2.72 8.44 -3.01
CA ASP A 149 1.60 9.38 -3.07
C ASP A 149 1.43 10.10 -1.70
N LEU A 150 1.59 9.39 -0.58
CA LEU A 150 1.49 9.98 0.75
C LEU A 150 2.45 11.16 0.94
N LEU A 151 3.73 10.97 0.62
CA LEU A 151 4.73 12.01 0.81
C LEU A 151 4.59 13.13 -0.24
N GLN A 152 4.24 12.79 -1.48
CA GLN A 152 3.91 13.78 -2.51
C GLN A 152 2.84 14.77 -2.01
N PHE A 153 1.79 14.28 -1.39
CA PHE A 153 0.69 15.11 -0.90
C PHE A 153 1.03 15.83 0.41
N ILE A 154 1.78 15.21 1.31
CA ILE A 154 2.20 15.86 2.57
C ILE A 154 3.14 17.02 2.30
N PHE A 155 4.12 16.84 1.42
CA PHE A 155 5.11 17.87 1.10
C PHE A 155 4.70 18.78 -0.07
N ALA A 156 3.53 18.54 -0.69
CA ALA A 156 3.06 19.27 -1.87
C ALA A 156 4.11 19.28 -3.01
N CYS A 157 4.86 18.19 -3.16
CA CYS A 157 5.94 18.06 -4.14
C CYS A 157 5.58 16.98 -5.16
N ASP A 158 5.34 17.38 -6.40
CA ASP A 158 5.13 16.44 -7.50
C ASP A 158 6.41 15.64 -7.77
N ARG A 159 6.37 14.34 -7.47
CA ARG A 159 7.50 13.42 -7.69
C ARG A 159 7.88 13.26 -9.17
N GLY A 160 6.98 13.59 -10.10
CA GLY A 160 7.25 13.61 -11.53
C GLY A 160 7.99 14.86 -11.98
N SER A 161 8.05 15.91 -11.16
CA SER A 161 8.72 17.16 -11.47
C SER A 161 10.15 17.18 -10.95
N GLN A 162 11.13 17.11 -11.83
CA GLN A 162 12.56 17.18 -11.49
C GLN A 162 12.96 18.44 -10.70
N ARG A 163 12.16 19.51 -10.76
CA ARG A 163 12.45 20.75 -10.05
C ARG A 163 12.12 20.71 -8.57
N VAL A 164 11.25 19.82 -8.14
CA VAL A 164 10.74 19.76 -6.76
C VAL A 164 10.83 18.40 -6.12
N ALA A 165 11.11 17.33 -6.88
CA ALA A 165 11.17 15.97 -6.36
C ALA A 165 12.18 15.79 -5.22
N ASP A 166 13.30 16.55 -5.26
CA ASP A 166 14.38 16.46 -4.29
C ASP A 166 14.26 17.49 -3.15
N ARG A 167 13.09 18.14 -2.99
CA ARG A 167 12.90 19.14 -1.92
C ARG A 167 12.78 18.57 -0.52
N TYR A 168 12.55 17.29 -0.38
CA TYR A 168 12.56 16.58 0.90
C TYR A 168 13.30 15.25 0.78
N ASP A 169 13.91 14.81 1.87
CA ASP A 169 14.47 13.46 1.94
C ASP A 169 13.45 12.50 2.55
N THR A 170 13.28 11.34 1.93
CA THR A 170 12.45 10.25 2.47
C THR A 170 12.95 9.72 3.81
N LEU A 171 14.22 9.98 4.16
CA LEU A 171 14.84 9.71 5.46
C LEU A 171 14.90 10.97 6.34
N SER A 172 13.94 11.90 6.22
CA SER A 172 13.80 12.97 7.20
C SER A 172 13.12 12.48 8.48
N PRO A 173 13.42 13.07 9.64
CA PRO A 173 12.75 12.75 10.90
C PRO A 173 11.23 12.84 10.82
N GLU A 174 10.69 13.84 10.12
CA GLU A 174 9.27 14.04 9.92
C GLU A 174 8.61 12.86 9.23
N VAL A 175 9.22 12.38 8.13
CA VAL A 175 8.73 11.21 7.39
C VAL A 175 8.69 10.00 8.30
N LEU A 176 9.77 9.73 9.03
CA LEU A 176 9.81 8.54 9.90
C LEU A 176 8.80 8.64 11.05
N ARG A 177 8.56 9.84 11.63
CA ARG A 177 7.53 10.01 12.65
C ARG A 177 6.13 9.77 12.11
N ILE A 178 5.80 10.27 10.91
CA ILE A 178 4.52 10.03 10.24
C ILE A 178 4.33 8.53 10.01
N LEU A 179 5.32 7.87 9.42
CA LEU A 179 5.23 6.43 9.15
C LEU A 179 5.14 5.62 10.47
N ARG A 180 5.90 5.99 11.50
CA ARG A 180 5.83 5.35 12.83
C ARG A 180 4.45 5.51 13.47
N SER A 181 3.80 6.67 13.35
CA SER A 181 2.46 6.88 13.90
C SER A 181 1.43 5.91 13.31
N ILE A 182 1.53 5.62 12.02
CA ILE A 182 0.67 4.62 11.36
C ILE A 182 0.96 3.21 11.90
N VAL A 183 2.24 2.86 12.03
CA VAL A 183 2.65 1.54 12.54
C VAL A 183 2.15 1.33 13.97
N VAL A 184 2.31 2.34 14.84
CA VAL A 184 1.83 2.29 16.24
C VAL A 184 0.33 2.09 16.31
N GLU A 185 -0.44 2.80 15.49
CA GLU A 185 -1.89 2.64 15.49
C GLU A 185 -2.31 1.25 15.01
N CYS A 186 -1.60 0.70 14.02
CA CYS A 186 -1.81 -0.68 13.57
C CYS A 186 -1.49 -1.70 14.68
N GLU A 187 -0.36 -1.52 15.37
CA GLU A 187 0.04 -2.37 16.50
C GLU A 187 -1.02 -2.36 17.61
N ASN A 188 -1.48 -1.16 18.02
CA ASN A 188 -2.51 -1.00 19.06
C ASN A 188 -3.86 -1.60 18.68
N SER A 189 -4.18 -1.63 17.40
CA SER A 189 -5.46 -2.13 16.87
C SER A 189 -5.42 -3.58 16.40
N GLY A 190 -4.24 -4.23 16.41
CA GLY A 190 -4.06 -5.59 15.90
C GLY A 190 -4.25 -5.72 14.39
N VAL A 191 -4.09 -4.62 13.65
CA VAL A 191 -4.19 -4.55 12.19
C VAL A 191 -2.80 -4.74 11.57
N GLU A 192 -2.68 -5.58 10.55
CA GLU A 192 -1.42 -5.85 9.89
C GLU A 192 -0.96 -4.63 9.07
N ALA A 193 0.26 -4.13 9.34
CA ALA A 193 0.87 -3.04 8.58
C ALA A 193 1.87 -3.57 7.54
N GLY A 194 1.69 -3.17 6.30
CA GLY A 194 2.64 -3.35 5.20
C GLY A 194 3.09 -2.02 4.60
N PHE A 195 4.10 -2.09 3.75
CA PHE A 195 4.63 -0.94 3.04
C PHE A 195 4.88 -1.29 1.57
N CYS A 196 4.53 -0.40 0.63
CA CYS A 196 4.66 -0.66 -0.80
C CYS A 196 5.22 0.53 -1.61
N GLY A 197 5.78 1.53 -0.94
CA GLY A 197 6.47 2.63 -1.60
C GLY A 197 7.87 2.26 -2.08
N GLU A 198 8.46 3.10 -2.92
CA GLU A 198 9.80 2.87 -3.50
C GLU A 198 10.92 2.78 -2.46
N MET A 199 10.75 3.41 -1.30
CA MET A 199 11.67 3.28 -0.17
C MET A 199 11.95 1.81 0.20
N ALA A 200 10.96 0.92 0.07
CA ALA A 200 11.11 -0.50 0.42
C ALA A 200 12.20 -1.23 -0.38
N GLY A 201 12.50 -0.77 -1.59
CA GLY A 201 13.48 -1.38 -2.48
C GLY A 201 14.91 -0.86 -2.31
N LYS A 202 15.13 0.12 -1.46
CA LYS A 202 16.44 0.71 -1.19
C LYS A 202 16.94 0.23 0.18
N PRO A 203 18.12 -0.42 0.30
CA PRO A 203 18.55 -1.03 1.56
C PRO A 203 18.57 -0.08 2.76
N LEU A 204 19.08 1.14 2.61
CA LEU A 204 19.14 2.12 3.69
C LEU A 204 17.75 2.56 4.15
N GLU A 205 16.86 2.88 3.21
CA GLU A 205 15.47 3.22 3.49
C GLU A 205 14.71 2.04 4.09
N ALA A 206 14.91 0.84 3.57
CA ALA A 206 14.31 -0.38 4.12
C ALA A 206 14.79 -0.64 5.56
N MET A 207 16.06 -0.36 5.87
CA MET A 207 16.60 -0.42 7.23
C MET A 207 15.83 0.53 8.16
N ALA A 208 15.64 1.78 7.76
CA ALA A 208 14.84 2.76 8.52
C ALA A 208 13.40 2.29 8.73
N LEU A 209 12.75 1.76 7.69
CA LEU A 209 11.38 1.20 7.76
C LEU A 209 11.28 0.06 8.77
N ILE A 210 12.27 -0.83 8.82
CA ILE A 210 12.34 -1.90 9.82
C ILE A 210 12.55 -1.30 11.22
N GLY A 211 13.39 -0.28 11.34
CA GLY A 211 13.65 0.43 12.58
C GLY A 211 12.42 1.08 13.19
N ILE A 212 11.52 1.63 12.38
CA ILE A 212 10.24 2.18 12.85
C ILE A 212 9.17 1.11 13.15
N GLY A 213 9.46 -0.17 12.98
CA GLY A 213 8.57 -1.26 13.37
C GLY A 213 7.89 -2.01 12.21
N LEU A 214 8.09 -1.65 10.95
CA LEU A 214 7.54 -2.40 9.84
C LEU A 214 8.15 -3.81 9.74
N ARG A 215 7.31 -4.79 9.44
CA ARG A 215 7.70 -6.20 9.29
C ARG A 215 7.27 -6.82 7.97
N SER A 216 6.53 -6.09 7.16
CA SER A 216 6.08 -6.49 5.82
C SER A 216 6.35 -5.34 4.86
N ILE A 217 7.30 -5.53 3.94
CA ILE A 217 7.69 -4.55 2.93
C ILE A 217 7.63 -5.20 1.54
N SER A 218 7.06 -4.49 0.58
CA SER A 218 6.87 -4.95 -0.80
C SER A 218 7.75 -4.12 -1.74
N MET A 219 8.45 -4.81 -2.64
CA MET A 219 9.40 -4.18 -3.55
C MET A 219 9.48 -4.94 -4.89
N PRO A 220 10.04 -4.33 -5.94
CA PRO A 220 10.33 -5.04 -7.17
C PRO A 220 11.27 -6.24 -6.94
N PRO A 221 11.13 -7.35 -7.68
CA PRO A 221 11.94 -8.56 -7.49
C PRO A 221 13.45 -8.31 -7.48
N ALA A 222 13.95 -7.38 -8.28
CA ALA A 222 15.38 -7.03 -8.34
C ALA A 222 15.93 -6.45 -7.01
N ALA A 223 15.09 -5.81 -6.20
CA ALA A 223 15.49 -5.24 -4.92
C ALA A 223 15.50 -6.26 -3.77
N ILE A 224 14.90 -7.43 -3.94
CA ILE A 224 14.75 -8.42 -2.87
C ILE A 224 16.12 -8.92 -2.37
N GLY A 225 17.06 -9.19 -3.27
CA GLY A 225 18.39 -9.68 -2.92
C GLY A 225 19.15 -8.72 -1.99
N PRO A 226 19.43 -7.50 -2.43
CA PRO A 226 20.12 -6.48 -1.61
C PRO A 226 19.42 -6.24 -0.26
N VAL A 227 18.10 -6.03 -0.27
CA VAL A 227 17.36 -5.78 0.99
C VAL A 227 17.39 -6.98 1.93
N LYS A 228 17.31 -8.22 1.43
CA LYS A 228 17.46 -9.42 2.28
C LYS A 228 18.89 -9.54 2.86
N THR A 229 19.89 -9.19 2.11
CA THR A 229 21.28 -9.20 2.60
C THR A 229 21.41 -8.20 3.76
N MET A 230 20.92 -7.00 3.59
CA MET A 230 20.87 -5.98 4.64
C MET A 230 20.12 -6.51 5.88
N ILE A 231 18.91 -7.04 5.73
CA ILE A 231 18.10 -7.56 6.85
C ILE A 231 18.84 -8.64 7.64
N ARG A 232 19.57 -9.52 6.97
CA ARG A 232 20.31 -10.63 7.63
C ARG A 232 21.50 -10.14 8.47
N SER A 233 21.99 -8.95 8.23
CA SER A 233 23.06 -8.32 8.99
C SER A 233 22.57 -7.40 10.12
N LEU A 234 21.23 -7.26 10.31
CA LEU A 234 20.67 -6.35 11.30
C LEU A 234 20.46 -6.98 12.68
N ASN A 235 20.79 -6.22 13.72
CA ASN A 235 20.17 -6.36 15.03
C ASN A 235 18.95 -5.43 15.12
N VAL A 236 17.76 -5.98 14.91
CA VAL A 236 16.52 -5.19 14.83
C VAL A 236 16.22 -4.46 16.14
N SER A 237 16.54 -5.05 17.31
CA SER A 237 16.28 -4.42 18.61
C SER A 237 17.12 -3.17 18.82
N GLU A 238 18.41 -3.22 18.47
CA GLU A 238 19.32 -2.07 18.57
C GLU A 238 18.95 -1.00 17.54
N LEU A 239 18.67 -1.40 16.30
CA LEU A 239 18.22 -0.51 15.25
C LEU A 239 16.95 0.25 15.65
N THR A 240 15.95 -0.42 16.23
CA THR A 240 14.71 0.24 16.65
C THR A 240 14.96 1.33 17.70
N LYS A 241 15.83 1.06 18.68
CA LYS A 241 16.22 2.06 19.67
C LYS A 241 16.91 3.26 19.00
N TYR A 242 17.86 2.99 18.13
CA TYR A 242 18.60 4.03 17.41
C TYR A 242 17.69 4.90 16.55
N VAL A 243 16.85 4.28 15.69
CA VAL A 243 15.91 5.00 14.82
C VAL A 243 14.92 5.83 15.64
N THR A 244 14.47 5.33 16.79
CA THR A 244 13.59 6.09 17.69
C THR A 244 14.27 7.39 18.17
N ILE A 245 15.57 7.34 18.49
CA ILE A 245 16.32 8.52 18.95
C ILE A 245 16.53 9.50 17.79
N VAL A 246 17.08 9.02 16.66
CA VAL A 246 17.44 9.93 15.55
C VAL A 246 16.22 10.52 14.85
N SER A 247 15.07 9.87 14.91
CA SER A 247 13.81 10.44 14.40
C SER A 247 13.27 11.62 15.24
N GLN A 248 13.87 11.93 16.39
CA GLN A 248 13.56 13.12 17.18
C GLN A 248 14.51 14.31 16.88
N SER A 249 15.48 14.12 15.99
CA SER A 249 16.40 15.18 15.63
C SER A 249 15.68 16.31 14.87
N SER A 250 16.33 17.48 14.82
CA SER A 250 15.89 18.65 14.03
C SER A 250 16.55 18.72 12.66
N GLU A 251 17.30 17.70 12.29
CA GLU A 251 17.97 17.63 10.97
C GLU A 251 16.94 17.45 9.83
N SER A 252 17.25 17.99 8.67
CA SER A 252 16.42 17.81 7.47
C SER A 252 16.51 16.39 6.88
N SER A 253 17.53 15.63 7.24
CA SER A 253 17.77 14.25 6.83
C SER A 253 18.62 13.52 7.86
N ILE A 254 18.27 12.28 8.15
CA ILE A 254 19.08 11.40 9.01
C ILE A 254 19.84 10.33 8.19
N ARG A 255 19.91 10.50 6.89
CA ARG A 255 20.58 9.55 5.96
C ARG A 255 21.99 9.26 6.42
N ARG A 256 22.81 10.29 6.66
CA ARG A 256 24.18 10.14 7.12
C ARG A 256 24.28 9.40 8.46
N MET A 257 23.40 9.70 9.40
CA MET A 257 23.35 9.00 10.70
C MET A 257 23.07 7.49 10.53
N LEU A 258 22.17 7.15 9.60
CA LEU A 258 21.86 5.74 9.30
C LEU A 258 23.01 5.04 8.57
N GLU A 259 23.75 5.73 7.70
CA GLU A 259 24.93 5.19 7.02
C GLU A 259 26.08 4.96 8.02
N GLU A 260 26.29 5.87 8.96
CA GLU A 260 27.24 5.73 10.07
C GLU A 260 26.86 4.53 10.95
N TYR A 261 25.58 4.43 11.37
CA TYR A 261 25.09 3.28 12.12
C TYR A 261 25.36 1.97 11.37
N ALA A 262 25.05 1.91 10.08
CA ALA A 262 25.26 0.71 9.28
C ALA A 262 26.74 0.29 9.26
N ARG A 263 27.64 1.25 9.13
CA ARG A 263 29.10 1.02 9.15
C ARG A 263 29.56 0.49 10.50
N ASP A 264 29.15 1.15 11.59
CA ASP A 264 29.58 0.82 12.95
C ASP A 264 29.08 -0.55 13.42
N HIS A 265 27.94 -1.00 12.87
CA HIS A 265 27.33 -2.29 13.21
C HIS A 265 27.50 -3.36 12.12
N ASN A 266 28.38 -3.13 11.13
CA ASN A 266 28.64 -4.04 10.01
C ASN A 266 27.40 -4.46 9.25
N VAL A 267 26.43 -3.54 9.08
CA VAL A 267 25.24 -3.77 8.26
C VAL A 267 25.60 -3.64 6.78
N VAL A 268 25.21 -4.61 5.99
CA VAL A 268 25.51 -4.66 4.54
C VAL A 268 24.39 -3.89 3.80
N LEU A 269 24.72 -2.70 3.28
CA LEU A 269 23.80 -1.87 2.48
C LEU A 269 23.91 -2.19 0.98
#